data_9ea78f2e135fa4e655a28089a96ddeb2
#
_entry.id   9ea78f2e135fa4e655a28089a96ddeb2
#
_cell.length_a   1.000
_cell.length_b   1.000
_cell.length_c   1.000
_cell.angle_alpha   90.00
_cell.angle_beta   90.00
_cell.angle_gamma   90.00
#
_symmetry.space_group_name_H-M   'P 1'
#
loop_
_entity.id
_entity.type
_entity.pdbx_description
1 polymer ?
#
loop_
_entity_poly.entity_id
_entity_poly.type
_entity_poly.pdbx_seq_one_letter_code
_entity_poly.pdbx_strand_id
1 'polypeptide(L)'
;DMYVQDRTGGSVEDLQKVVNQVIEKAKTRPELMGVRTSLSATIPQYKMDVDIEKAKAKGVNINDIYNTINATFGSFYVNDFSLYGRTYKVNMQAIDTYRSNAEDMQYIYVKSSNGELLPLDSFVTLKQIVGADIIERFNLFQAAKVSGQPAAGYSSGDALKAIEEVSKEVLPQGYTISWVGTAYQEKQIGGSSAQAFIFGIIFLFLILAALYEKWLLPIAVVLAVPFAIFGSIVATNLRGLDNNIYFQVGLLVLAGLAAKNAILIVEFALQKRREGYNLIDSALEAAEVRLRPIIMTSLAFTLGVMPLAISSGAGAASKHSIGTGVVGGMLTATFLAILFIPLFYVLISRLSREKEGNIAEDLKREEEENNSEK
;
A
#
# COMPACT_ATOMS: atom_id res chain seq x y z
N ASP A 1 3.01 -8.82 3.79
CA ASP A 1 2.20 -9.99 4.15
C ASP A 1 2.17 -10.99 3.00
N MET A 2 2.29 -12.29 3.33
CA MET A 2 2.13 -13.39 2.38
C MET A 2 1.44 -14.57 3.07
N TYR A 3 0.86 -15.47 2.28
CA TYR A 3 0.42 -16.78 2.73
C TYR A 3 1.38 -17.86 2.22
N VAL A 4 1.78 -18.77 3.10
CA VAL A 4 2.38 -20.04 2.74
C VAL A 4 1.25 -21.04 2.61
N GLN A 5 1.06 -21.59 1.41
CA GLN A 5 -0.02 -22.53 1.08
C GLN A 5 0.51 -23.95 1.06
N ASP A 6 -0.22 -24.86 1.66
CA ASP A 6 -0.04 -26.30 1.49
C ASP A 6 -0.97 -26.82 0.38
N ARG A 7 -0.39 -27.28 -0.71
CA ARG A 7 -1.12 -27.92 -1.83
C ARG A 7 -1.05 -29.42 -1.80
N THR A 8 -0.38 -29.99 -0.79
CA THR A 8 -0.26 -31.45 -0.64
C THR A 8 -1.45 -32.06 0.08
N GLY A 9 -2.20 -31.26 0.83
CA GLY A 9 -3.28 -31.72 1.71
C GLY A 9 -2.76 -32.36 3.00
N GLY A 10 -1.56 -31.96 3.44
CA GLY A 10 -0.95 -32.40 4.68
C GLY A 10 -1.66 -31.92 5.94
N SER A 11 -1.08 -32.22 7.09
CA SER A 11 -1.61 -31.78 8.39
C SER A 11 -1.28 -30.31 8.68
N VAL A 12 -2.04 -29.68 9.59
CA VAL A 12 -1.77 -28.31 10.02
C VAL A 12 -0.43 -28.21 10.75
N GLU A 13 -0.05 -29.28 11.46
CA GLU A 13 1.23 -29.41 12.16
C GLU A 13 2.40 -29.40 11.17
N ASP A 14 2.26 -30.05 10.01
CA ASP A 14 3.31 -30.05 8.98
C ASP A 14 3.43 -28.68 8.32
N LEU A 15 2.30 -28.02 8.04
CA LEU A 15 2.30 -26.64 7.58
C LEU A 15 3.01 -25.72 8.59
N GLN A 16 2.75 -25.88 9.89
CA GLN A 16 3.42 -25.09 10.94
C GLN A 16 4.94 -25.33 10.95
N LYS A 17 5.40 -26.58 10.83
CA LYS A 17 6.83 -26.90 10.76
C LYS A 17 7.51 -26.18 9.60
N VAL A 18 6.90 -26.24 8.41
CA VAL A 18 7.41 -25.57 7.20
C VAL A 18 7.45 -24.06 7.39
N VAL A 19 6.38 -23.47 7.92
CA VAL A 19 6.31 -22.03 8.18
C VAL A 19 7.36 -21.59 9.20
N ASN A 20 7.56 -22.36 10.26
CA ASN A 20 8.61 -22.08 11.24
C ASN A 20 10.02 -22.12 10.63
N GLN A 21 10.30 -23.06 9.72
CA GLN A 21 11.57 -23.09 8.98
C GLN A 21 11.77 -21.81 8.15
N VAL A 22 10.71 -21.35 7.45
CA VAL A 22 10.75 -20.07 6.70
C VAL A 22 11.03 -18.91 7.65
N ILE A 23 10.38 -18.85 8.82
CA ILE A 23 10.57 -17.76 9.78
C ILE A 23 12.00 -17.79 10.37
N GLU A 24 12.50 -18.96 10.76
CA GLU A 24 13.86 -19.08 11.31
C GLU A 24 14.92 -18.65 10.27
N LYS A 25 14.76 -19.06 9.02
CA LYS A 25 15.66 -18.62 7.96
C LYS A 25 15.49 -17.12 7.66
N ALA A 26 14.26 -16.59 7.68
CA ALA A 26 13.99 -15.17 7.49
C ALA A 26 14.63 -14.29 8.57
N LYS A 27 14.71 -14.77 9.81
CA LYS A 27 15.40 -14.06 10.91
C LYS A 27 16.91 -13.88 10.68
N THR A 28 17.52 -14.69 9.81
CA THR A 28 18.95 -14.55 9.47
C THR A 28 19.21 -13.49 8.41
N ARG A 29 18.17 -12.94 7.80
CA ARG A 29 18.27 -11.94 6.73
C ARG A 29 18.25 -10.53 7.32
N PRO A 30 19.26 -9.69 7.05
CA PRO A 30 19.33 -8.34 7.58
C PRO A 30 18.24 -7.40 7.01
N GLU A 31 17.65 -7.76 5.88
CA GLU A 31 16.59 -6.97 5.22
C GLU A 31 15.23 -7.12 5.90
N LEU A 32 15.07 -8.14 6.77
CA LEU A 32 13.78 -8.53 7.34
C LEU A 32 13.74 -8.29 8.85
N MET A 33 12.64 -7.75 9.34
CA MET A 33 12.38 -7.51 10.75
C MET A 33 10.98 -7.96 11.16
N GLY A 34 10.88 -8.59 12.35
CA GLY A 34 9.59 -8.94 12.95
C GLY A 34 8.79 -9.99 12.17
N VAL A 35 9.47 -10.92 11.47
CA VAL A 35 8.80 -11.97 10.72
C VAL A 35 8.12 -12.94 11.68
N ARG A 36 6.80 -13.11 11.53
CA ARG A 36 5.95 -13.92 12.42
C ARG A 36 4.78 -14.54 11.64
N THR A 37 4.18 -15.58 12.22
CA THR A 37 2.95 -16.17 11.73
C THR A 37 1.84 -16.09 12.78
N SER A 38 0.59 -16.10 12.32
CA SER A 38 -0.61 -16.26 13.17
C SER A 38 -0.95 -17.74 13.41
N LEU A 39 -0.39 -18.65 12.61
CA LEU A 39 -0.65 -20.08 12.77
C LEU A 39 0.05 -20.61 14.03
N SER A 40 -0.75 -21.21 14.92
CA SER A 40 -0.27 -21.99 16.05
C SER A 40 -1.07 -23.29 16.11
N ALA A 41 -0.40 -24.41 15.86
CA ALA A 41 -0.98 -25.75 15.93
C ALA A 41 -0.67 -26.45 17.28
N THR A 42 -0.11 -25.71 18.24
CA THR A 42 0.34 -26.26 19.54
C THR A 42 -0.52 -25.75 20.71
N ILE A 43 -1.72 -25.31 20.44
CA ILE A 43 -2.63 -24.81 21.48
C ILE A 43 -3.28 -26.00 22.19
N PRO A 44 -3.18 -26.09 23.53
CA PRO A 44 -3.88 -27.12 24.29
C PRO A 44 -5.39 -26.99 24.13
N GLN A 45 -6.05 -28.07 23.81
CA GLN A 45 -7.48 -28.14 23.58
C GLN A 45 -8.04 -29.40 24.23
N TYR A 46 -9.35 -29.42 24.49
CA TYR A 46 -10.04 -30.63 24.90
C TYR A 46 -10.91 -31.15 23.77
N LYS A 47 -10.62 -32.38 23.34
CA LYS A 47 -11.54 -33.12 22.46
C LYS A 47 -12.61 -33.75 23.32
N MET A 48 -13.84 -33.39 23.04
CA MET A 48 -15.02 -33.92 23.69
C MET A 48 -15.54 -35.14 22.93
N ASP A 49 -15.73 -36.24 23.63
CA ASP A 49 -16.34 -37.46 23.12
C ASP A 49 -17.61 -37.79 23.93
N VAL A 50 -18.74 -37.81 23.21
CA VAL A 50 -20.06 -38.01 23.83
C VAL A 50 -20.48 -39.47 23.61
N ASP A 51 -20.79 -40.18 24.69
CA ASP A 51 -21.37 -41.55 24.65
C ASP A 51 -22.86 -41.46 24.27
N ILE A 52 -23.12 -41.51 22.97
CA ILE A 52 -24.47 -41.41 22.39
C ILE A 52 -25.35 -42.57 22.81
N GLU A 53 -24.80 -43.79 22.95
CA GLU A 53 -25.55 -44.96 23.28
C GLU A 53 -26.05 -44.88 24.73
N LYS A 54 -25.16 -44.50 25.65
CA LYS A 54 -25.47 -44.30 27.04
C LYS A 54 -26.49 -43.18 27.26
N ALA A 55 -26.35 -42.06 26.53
CA ALA A 55 -27.29 -40.94 26.57
C ALA A 55 -28.70 -41.40 26.16
N LYS A 56 -28.83 -42.10 25.04
CA LYS A 56 -30.10 -42.67 24.57
C LYS A 56 -30.72 -43.67 25.54
N ALA A 57 -29.90 -44.59 26.11
CA ALA A 57 -30.37 -45.58 27.08
C ALA A 57 -30.94 -44.92 28.34
N LYS A 58 -30.40 -43.75 28.75
CA LYS A 58 -30.88 -42.98 29.90
C LYS A 58 -31.99 -41.95 29.55
N GLY A 59 -32.42 -41.92 28.28
CA GLY A 59 -33.46 -41.01 27.83
C GLY A 59 -32.99 -39.53 27.80
N VAL A 60 -31.68 -39.28 27.65
CA VAL A 60 -31.14 -37.92 27.54
C VAL A 60 -31.04 -37.54 26.08
N ASN A 61 -31.55 -36.34 25.72
CA ASN A 61 -31.44 -35.83 24.37
C ASN A 61 -30.02 -35.34 24.12
N ILE A 62 -29.42 -35.78 23.02
CA ILE A 62 -28.07 -35.45 22.64
C ILE A 62 -27.88 -33.93 22.45
N ASN A 63 -28.88 -33.25 21.88
CA ASN A 63 -28.86 -31.79 21.73
C ASN A 63 -28.81 -31.08 23.08
N ASP A 64 -29.48 -31.61 24.11
CA ASP A 64 -29.47 -31.00 25.45
C ASP A 64 -28.04 -31.12 26.06
N ILE A 65 -27.33 -32.22 25.82
CA ILE A 65 -25.90 -32.37 26.19
C ILE A 65 -25.07 -31.27 25.54
N TYR A 66 -25.14 -31.11 24.22
CA TYR A 66 -24.38 -30.10 23.52
C TYR A 66 -24.76 -28.68 23.92
N ASN A 67 -26.05 -28.37 24.06
CA ASN A 67 -26.54 -27.06 24.50
C ASN A 67 -26.04 -26.73 25.89
N THR A 68 -26.09 -27.70 26.83
CA THR A 68 -25.62 -27.52 28.20
C THR A 68 -24.14 -27.24 28.24
N ILE A 69 -23.33 -27.99 27.48
CA ILE A 69 -21.86 -27.74 27.35
C ILE A 69 -21.59 -26.37 26.76
N ASN A 70 -22.30 -26.01 25.71
CA ASN A 70 -22.13 -24.70 25.07
C ASN A 70 -22.54 -23.55 26.00
N ALA A 71 -23.61 -23.72 26.78
CA ALA A 71 -24.06 -22.72 27.73
C ALA A 71 -23.17 -22.62 28.99
N THR A 72 -22.40 -23.65 29.32
CA THR A 72 -21.55 -23.66 30.50
C THR A 72 -20.11 -23.36 30.20
N PHE A 73 -19.43 -24.16 29.35
CA PHE A 73 -18.04 -24.03 29.03
C PHE A 73 -17.76 -23.15 27.78
N GLY A 74 -18.74 -23.03 26.88
CA GLY A 74 -18.69 -22.20 25.69
C GLY A 74 -19.29 -20.82 25.89
N SER A 75 -19.93 -20.33 24.84
CA SER A 75 -20.72 -19.11 24.86
C SER A 75 -22.01 -19.35 24.08
N PHE A 76 -23.12 -19.51 24.78
CA PHE A 76 -24.42 -19.77 24.19
C PHE A 76 -25.09 -18.45 23.81
N TYR A 77 -25.30 -18.26 22.53
CA TYR A 77 -26.05 -17.12 22.03
C TYR A 77 -27.55 -17.31 22.31
N VAL A 78 -28.12 -16.38 23.07
CA VAL A 78 -29.54 -16.43 23.48
C VAL A 78 -30.39 -15.60 22.52
N ASN A 79 -30.06 -14.33 22.35
CA ASN A 79 -30.82 -13.38 21.54
C ASN A 79 -30.07 -12.07 21.36
N ASP A 80 -30.63 -11.17 20.53
CA ASP A 80 -30.19 -9.80 20.39
C ASP A 80 -31.19 -8.81 21.01
N PHE A 81 -30.69 -7.66 21.45
CA PHE A 81 -31.54 -6.51 21.79
C PHE A 81 -30.95 -5.23 21.24
N SER A 82 -31.81 -4.30 20.86
CA SER A 82 -31.40 -2.99 20.33
C SER A 82 -31.53 -1.91 21.39
N LEU A 83 -30.44 -1.19 21.64
CA LEU A 83 -30.38 -0.07 22.58
C LEU A 83 -29.56 1.08 21.98
N TYR A 84 -30.09 2.30 22.04
CA TYR A 84 -29.43 3.50 21.49
C TYR A 84 -28.99 3.36 20.05
N GLY A 85 -29.79 2.71 19.18
CA GLY A 85 -29.49 2.52 17.77
C GLY A 85 -28.37 1.50 17.46
N ARG A 86 -27.95 0.70 18.44
CA ARG A 86 -27.01 -0.42 18.30
C ARG A 86 -27.66 -1.73 18.70
N THR A 87 -27.31 -2.80 18.02
CA THR A 87 -27.71 -4.16 18.34
C THR A 87 -26.68 -4.83 19.23
N TYR A 88 -27.10 -5.35 20.37
CA TYR A 88 -26.25 -6.06 21.32
C TYR A 88 -26.65 -7.53 21.38
N LYS A 89 -25.65 -8.40 21.39
CA LYS A 89 -25.86 -9.85 21.56
C LYS A 89 -25.91 -10.22 23.03
N VAL A 90 -26.87 -11.05 23.36
CA VAL A 90 -26.98 -11.66 24.70
C VAL A 90 -26.36 -13.05 24.62
N ASN A 91 -25.24 -13.22 25.28
CA ASN A 91 -24.60 -14.52 25.42
C ASN A 91 -24.69 -15.00 26.86
N MET A 92 -24.93 -16.28 27.03
CA MET A 92 -24.97 -16.95 28.33
C MET A 92 -23.79 -17.87 28.50
N GLN A 93 -23.19 -17.87 29.67
CA GLN A 93 -22.00 -18.65 29.99
C GLN A 93 -21.96 -18.88 31.51
N ALA A 94 -21.40 -20.01 31.96
CA ALA A 94 -21.12 -20.20 33.38
C ALA A 94 -20.07 -19.22 33.90
N ILE A 95 -20.16 -18.87 35.19
CA ILE A 95 -19.09 -18.06 35.82
C ILE A 95 -17.80 -18.87 35.91
N ASP A 96 -16.67 -18.16 35.91
CA ASP A 96 -15.32 -18.75 35.77
C ASP A 96 -15.03 -19.86 36.80
N THR A 97 -15.55 -19.72 37.99
CA THR A 97 -15.39 -20.70 39.11
C THR A 97 -15.89 -22.10 38.76
N TYR A 98 -16.88 -22.21 37.87
CA TYR A 98 -17.49 -23.51 37.50
C TYR A 98 -17.17 -23.95 36.07
N ARG A 99 -16.15 -23.35 35.43
CA ARG A 99 -15.73 -23.71 34.09
C ARG A 99 -14.21 -23.65 33.88
N SER A 100 -13.45 -23.43 34.95
CA SER A 100 -11.99 -23.29 34.86
C SER A 100 -11.25 -24.61 34.66
N ASN A 101 -11.85 -25.72 35.14
CA ASN A 101 -11.26 -27.04 35.06
C ASN A 101 -12.14 -28.01 34.29
N ALA A 102 -11.55 -29.00 33.64
CA ALA A 102 -12.31 -30.06 32.99
C ALA A 102 -13.20 -30.89 34.02
N GLU A 103 -12.73 -30.96 35.24
CA GLU A 103 -13.38 -31.68 36.34
C GLU A 103 -14.68 -30.99 36.81
N ASP A 104 -14.85 -29.69 36.51
CA ASP A 104 -16.07 -28.95 36.87
C ASP A 104 -17.33 -29.49 36.16
N MET A 105 -17.14 -30.32 35.12
CA MET A 105 -18.21 -30.99 34.40
C MET A 105 -19.08 -31.89 35.33
N GLN A 106 -18.56 -32.41 36.41
CA GLN A 106 -19.28 -33.24 37.39
C GLN A 106 -20.41 -32.44 38.11
N TYR A 107 -20.31 -31.13 38.17
CA TYR A 107 -21.31 -30.25 38.81
C TYR A 107 -22.40 -29.79 37.86
N ILE A 108 -22.34 -30.18 36.61
CA ILE A 108 -23.31 -29.79 35.59
C ILE A 108 -24.22 -30.97 35.28
N TYR A 109 -25.50 -30.69 35.16
CA TYR A 109 -26.53 -31.71 35.00
C TYR A 109 -27.33 -31.51 33.72
N VAL A 110 -27.71 -32.62 33.10
CA VAL A 110 -28.67 -32.65 31.99
C VAL A 110 -29.92 -33.38 32.39
N LYS A 111 -31.07 -32.95 31.86
CA LYS A 111 -32.38 -33.52 32.19
C LYS A 111 -32.70 -34.69 31.28
N SER A 112 -33.05 -35.82 31.83
CA SER A 112 -33.61 -36.97 31.13
C SER A 112 -35.10 -36.76 30.80
N SER A 113 -35.61 -37.50 29.81
CA SER A 113 -37.04 -37.53 29.46
C SER A 113 -37.96 -37.88 30.63
N ASN A 114 -37.48 -38.62 31.62
CA ASN A 114 -38.18 -38.95 32.85
C ASN A 114 -38.17 -37.84 33.90
N GLY A 115 -37.51 -36.72 33.61
CA GLY A 115 -37.38 -35.60 34.55
C GLY A 115 -36.20 -35.70 35.53
N GLU A 116 -35.44 -36.79 35.51
CA GLU A 116 -34.26 -37.00 36.34
C GLU A 116 -33.08 -36.13 35.88
N LEU A 117 -32.34 -35.55 36.82
CA LEU A 117 -31.11 -34.78 36.56
C LEU A 117 -29.92 -35.74 36.67
N LEU A 118 -29.18 -35.88 35.56
CA LEU A 118 -28.03 -36.74 35.45
C LEU A 118 -26.76 -35.91 35.25
N PRO A 119 -25.66 -36.24 35.94
CA PRO A 119 -24.43 -35.45 35.78
C PRO A 119 -23.82 -35.64 34.38
N LEU A 120 -23.32 -34.54 33.83
CA LEU A 120 -22.83 -34.46 32.44
C LEU A 120 -21.61 -35.33 32.19
N ASP A 121 -20.72 -35.46 33.18
CA ASP A 121 -19.51 -36.31 33.14
C ASP A 121 -19.82 -37.79 32.90
N SER A 122 -21.07 -38.24 33.23
CA SER A 122 -21.53 -39.59 32.94
C SER A 122 -21.64 -39.90 31.45
N PHE A 123 -21.77 -38.87 30.60
CA PHE A 123 -22.00 -39.01 29.15
C PHE A 123 -20.85 -38.47 28.29
N VAL A 124 -19.93 -37.69 28.89
CA VAL A 124 -18.92 -36.95 28.16
C VAL A 124 -17.54 -37.28 28.70
N THR A 125 -16.64 -37.62 27.81
CA THR A 125 -15.25 -37.82 28.14
C THR A 125 -14.40 -36.72 27.46
N LEU A 126 -13.58 -36.02 28.25
CA LEU A 126 -12.63 -35.04 27.74
C LEU A 126 -11.25 -35.66 27.60
N LYS A 127 -10.66 -35.50 26.40
CA LYS A 127 -9.29 -35.87 26.13
C LYS A 127 -8.49 -34.63 25.79
N GLN A 128 -7.41 -34.39 26.53
CA GLN A 128 -6.53 -33.30 26.21
C GLN A 128 -5.78 -33.60 24.90
N ILE A 129 -5.85 -32.69 23.97
CA ILE A 129 -5.18 -32.76 22.68
C ILE A 129 -4.44 -31.43 22.44
N VAL A 130 -3.61 -31.41 21.43
CA VAL A 130 -2.96 -30.20 20.93
C VAL A 130 -3.43 -30.01 19.51
N GLY A 131 -3.80 -28.78 19.17
CA GLY A 131 -4.30 -28.46 17.83
C GLY A 131 -4.21 -26.99 17.49
N ALA A 132 -4.69 -26.65 16.30
CA ALA A 132 -4.76 -25.28 15.87
C ALA A 132 -6.06 -24.61 16.34
N ASP A 133 -5.96 -23.38 16.83
CA ASP A 133 -7.12 -22.55 17.17
C ASP A 133 -7.85 -22.07 15.91
N ILE A 134 -7.09 -21.60 14.93
CA ILE A 134 -7.61 -21.10 13.66
C ILE A 134 -6.88 -21.80 12.52
N ILE A 135 -7.64 -22.34 11.59
CA ILE A 135 -7.14 -22.91 10.34
C ILE A 135 -7.61 -21.98 9.22
N GLU A 136 -6.67 -21.26 8.64
CA GLU A 136 -6.94 -20.36 7.51
C GLU A 136 -6.81 -21.12 6.19
N ARG A 137 -7.61 -20.72 5.21
CA ARG A 137 -7.48 -21.15 3.82
C ARG A 137 -7.36 -19.95 2.90
N PHE A 138 -6.42 -20.04 1.99
CA PHE A 138 -6.24 -19.05 0.94
C PHE A 138 -6.30 -19.75 -0.42
N ASN A 139 -7.19 -19.28 -1.31
CA ASN A 139 -7.47 -19.93 -2.59
C ASN A 139 -7.82 -21.44 -2.44
N LEU A 140 -8.63 -21.78 -1.44
CA LEU A 140 -9.08 -23.13 -1.08
C LEU A 140 -8.02 -24.05 -0.45
N PHE A 141 -6.73 -23.70 -0.47
CA PHE A 141 -5.67 -24.48 0.16
C PHE A 141 -5.48 -24.05 1.62
N GLN A 142 -5.09 -24.98 2.47
CA GLN A 142 -4.64 -24.65 3.82
C GLN A 142 -3.45 -23.70 3.73
N ALA A 143 -3.48 -22.64 4.52
CA ALA A 143 -2.49 -21.59 4.43
C ALA A 143 -2.18 -20.98 5.78
N ALA A 144 -0.95 -20.55 5.96
CA ALA A 144 -0.52 -19.79 7.11
C ALA A 144 -0.09 -18.39 6.68
N LYS A 145 -0.63 -17.38 7.35
CA LYS A 145 -0.23 -16.00 7.12
C LYS A 145 1.13 -15.74 7.77
N VAL A 146 2.04 -15.18 6.97
CA VAL A 146 3.36 -14.71 7.44
C VAL A 146 3.42 -13.21 7.22
N SER A 147 3.71 -12.48 8.28
CA SER A 147 3.81 -11.02 8.30
C SER A 147 5.19 -10.61 8.76
N GLY A 148 5.73 -9.56 8.17
CA GLY A 148 7.02 -8.97 8.53
C GLY A 148 7.11 -7.55 8.00
N GLN A 149 8.20 -6.87 8.34
CA GLN A 149 8.49 -5.50 7.93
C GLN A 149 9.92 -5.43 7.38
N PRO A 150 10.23 -4.46 6.49
CA PRO A 150 11.61 -4.18 6.14
C PRO A 150 12.38 -3.71 7.38
N ALA A 151 13.64 -4.12 7.48
CA ALA A 151 14.55 -3.63 8.51
C ALA A 151 14.97 -2.18 8.22
N ALA A 152 15.44 -1.47 9.25
CA ALA A 152 15.90 -0.08 9.08
C ALA A 152 17.01 0.00 8.02
N GLY A 153 16.83 0.89 7.04
CA GLY A 153 17.77 1.08 5.93
C GLY A 153 17.52 0.20 4.69
N TYR A 154 16.51 -0.66 4.73
CA TYR A 154 16.09 -1.47 3.57
C TYR A 154 14.70 -1.05 3.08
N SER A 155 14.48 -1.15 1.78
CA SER A 155 13.19 -0.87 1.17
C SER A 155 12.21 -2.05 1.30
N SER A 156 10.91 -1.78 1.12
CA SER A 156 9.89 -2.85 1.03
C SER A 156 10.20 -3.83 -0.11
N GLY A 157 10.74 -3.35 -1.23
CA GLY A 157 11.14 -4.18 -2.37
C GLY A 157 12.29 -5.14 -2.02
N ASP A 158 13.27 -4.70 -1.20
CA ASP A 158 14.37 -5.56 -0.74
C ASP A 158 13.85 -6.64 0.20
N ALA A 159 12.96 -6.28 1.13
CA ALA A 159 12.32 -7.23 2.02
C ALA A 159 11.49 -8.28 1.26
N LEU A 160 10.75 -7.87 0.21
CA LEU A 160 9.99 -8.80 -0.63
C LEU A 160 10.89 -9.76 -1.40
N LYS A 161 12.03 -9.30 -1.92
CA LYS A 161 13.02 -10.15 -2.58
C LYS A 161 13.65 -11.12 -1.59
N ALA A 162 14.08 -10.64 -0.42
CA ALA A 162 14.70 -11.46 0.60
C ALA A 162 13.80 -12.60 1.08
N ILE A 163 12.52 -12.32 1.37
CA ILE A 163 11.59 -13.37 1.79
C ILE A 163 11.23 -14.33 0.66
N GLU A 164 11.23 -13.88 -0.60
CA GLU A 164 11.04 -14.73 -1.77
C GLU A 164 12.21 -15.70 -1.96
N GLU A 165 13.45 -15.23 -1.79
CA GLU A 165 14.65 -16.05 -1.82
C GLU A 165 14.63 -17.10 -0.71
N VAL A 166 14.33 -16.68 0.53
CA VAL A 166 14.15 -17.59 1.68
C VAL A 166 13.09 -18.64 1.38
N SER A 167 11.95 -18.22 0.83
CA SER A 167 10.88 -19.15 0.51
C SER A 167 11.28 -20.16 -0.56
N LYS A 168 12.00 -19.74 -1.60
CA LYS A 168 12.51 -20.65 -2.65
C LYS A 168 13.53 -21.66 -2.12
N GLU A 169 14.34 -21.27 -1.11
CA GLU A 169 15.36 -22.13 -0.51
C GLU A 169 14.76 -23.17 0.45
N VAL A 170 13.74 -22.78 1.21
CA VAL A 170 13.24 -23.54 2.37
C VAL A 170 11.98 -24.34 2.06
N LEU A 171 11.11 -23.86 1.16
CA LEU A 171 9.83 -24.50 0.92
C LEU A 171 9.97 -25.85 0.21
N PRO A 172 9.41 -26.94 0.79
CA PRO A 172 9.36 -28.24 0.14
C PRO A 172 8.45 -28.22 -1.08
N GLN A 173 8.57 -29.28 -1.89
CA GLN A 173 7.69 -29.48 -3.05
C GLN A 173 6.22 -29.59 -2.61
N GLY A 174 5.32 -28.87 -3.29
CA GLY A 174 3.92 -28.79 -2.93
C GLY A 174 3.54 -27.61 -2.02
N TYR A 175 4.52 -26.86 -1.51
CA TYR A 175 4.27 -25.61 -0.80
C TYR A 175 4.55 -24.41 -1.68
N THR A 176 3.70 -23.40 -1.62
CA THR A 176 3.84 -22.18 -2.43
C THR A 176 3.53 -20.93 -1.60
N ILE A 177 4.08 -19.79 -2.03
CA ILE A 177 3.73 -18.51 -1.45
C ILE A 177 2.69 -17.79 -2.31
N SER A 178 1.84 -17.02 -1.65
CA SER A 178 0.90 -16.09 -2.30
C SER A 178 0.95 -14.75 -1.60
N TRP A 179 1.19 -13.71 -2.36
CA TRP A 179 1.23 -12.35 -1.85
C TRP A 179 -0.17 -11.80 -1.56
N VAL A 180 -0.28 -10.97 -0.51
CA VAL A 180 -1.55 -10.32 -0.13
C VAL A 180 -1.32 -8.89 0.32
N GLY A 181 -2.40 -8.10 0.29
CA GLY A 181 -2.36 -6.71 0.72
C GLY A 181 -1.40 -5.86 -0.10
N THR A 182 -0.64 -5.00 0.57
CA THR A 182 0.32 -4.07 -0.07
C THR A 182 1.46 -4.80 -0.78
N ALA A 183 1.91 -5.96 -0.27
CA ALA A 183 2.94 -6.77 -0.90
C ALA A 183 2.49 -7.30 -2.28
N TYR A 184 1.23 -7.72 -2.41
CA TYR A 184 0.65 -8.11 -3.70
C TYR A 184 0.60 -6.94 -4.68
N GLN A 185 0.15 -5.77 -4.22
CA GLN A 185 0.12 -4.57 -5.05
C GLN A 185 1.53 -4.18 -5.53
N GLU A 186 2.52 -4.22 -4.65
CA GLU A 186 3.91 -3.89 -4.97
C GLU A 186 4.51 -4.88 -5.99
N LYS A 187 4.23 -6.17 -5.85
CA LYS A 187 4.64 -7.19 -6.83
C LYS A 187 3.97 -7.02 -8.19
N GLN A 188 2.69 -6.66 -8.22
CA GLN A 188 1.97 -6.41 -9.47
C GLN A 188 2.44 -5.14 -10.18
N ILE A 189 2.68 -4.08 -9.44
CA ILE A 189 2.99 -2.76 -9.99
C ILE A 189 4.50 -2.58 -10.16
N GLY A 190 5.33 -3.28 -9.39
CA GLY A 190 6.79 -3.11 -9.36
C GLY A 190 7.52 -3.24 -10.72
N GLY A 191 6.87 -3.86 -11.73
CA GLY A 191 7.34 -3.86 -13.12
C GLY A 191 6.69 -2.80 -14.01
N SER A 192 5.50 -2.30 -13.66
CA SER A 192 4.68 -1.42 -14.50
C SER A 192 4.82 0.07 -14.16
N SER A 193 5.25 0.42 -12.94
CA SER A 193 5.40 1.83 -12.55
C SER A 193 6.47 2.57 -13.36
N ALA A 194 7.60 1.92 -13.67
CA ALA A 194 8.61 2.49 -14.54
C ALA A 194 8.08 2.73 -15.97
N GLN A 195 7.29 1.78 -16.50
CA GLN A 195 6.65 1.93 -17.80
C GLN A 195 5.64 3.07 -17.80
N ALA A 196 4.79 3.17 -16.76
CA ALA A 196 3.83 4.25 -16.63
C ALA A 196 4.54 5.62 -16.58
N PHE A 197 5.68 5.71 -15.90
CA PHE A 197 6.48 6.93 -15.82
C PHE A 197 7.08 7.31 -17.19
N ILE A 198 7.64 6.35 -17.91
CA ILE A 198 8.18 6.56 -19.26
C ILE A 198 7.08 7.01 -20.22
N PHE A 199 5.96 6.31 -20.25
CA PHE A 199 4.83 6.70 -21.10
C PHE A 199 4.27 8.07 -20.70
N GLY A 200 4.17 8.38 -19.42
CA GLY A 200 3.75 9.69 -18.93
C GLY A 200 4.64 10.82 -19.45
N ILE A 201 5.97 10.64 -19.41
CA ILE A 201 6.92 11.62 -19.95
C ILE A 201 6.81 11.72 -21.48
N ILE A 202 6.67 10.59 -22.18
CA ILE A 202 6.50 10.59 -23.65
C ILE A 202 5.22 11.33 -24.05
N PHE A 203 4.09 11.06 -23.39
CA PHE A 203 2.83 11.76 -23.64
C PHE A 203 2.93 13.25 -23.33
N LEU A 204 3.56 13.61 -22.20
CA LEU A 204 3.83 15.00 -21.85
C LEU A 204 4.64 15.68 -22.97
N PHE A 205 5.71 15.05 -23.41
CA PHE A 205 6.55 15.55 -24.48
C PHE A 205 5.77 15.75 -25.80
N LEU A 206 4.97 14.75 -26.20
CA LEU A 206 4.17 14.83 -27.44
C LEU A 206 3.12 15.93 -27.38
N ILE A 207 2.41 16.08 -26.26
CA ILE A 207 1.41 17.14 -26.05
C ILE A 207 2.11 18.51 -26.16
N LEU A 208 3.26 18.67 -25.52
CA LEU A 208 4.03 19.92 -25.59
C LEU A 208 4.59 20.18 -26.99
N ALA A 209 5.03 19.14 -27.71
CA ALA A 209 5.48 19.27 -29.10
C ALA A 209 4.34 19.75 -30.02
N ALA A 210 3.14 19.23 -29.80
CA ALA A 210 1.95 19.69 -30.51
C ALA A 210 1.56 21.12 -30.13
N LEU A 211 1.68 21.48 -28.82
CA LEU A 211 1.33 22.83 -28.33
C LEU A 211 2.29 23.91 -28.87
N TYR A 212 3.60 23.62 -28.90
CA TYR A 212 4.61 24.57 -29.31
C TYR A 212 4.95 24.52 -30.80
N GLU A 213 4.40 23.55 -31.54
CA GLU A 213 4.72 23.30 -32.96
C GLU A 213 6.23 23.16 -33.24
N LYS A 214 6.99 22.76 -32.20
CA LYS A 214 8.46 22.58 -32.20
C LYS A 214 8.85 21.34 -31.41
N TRP A 215 9.84 20.61 -31.93
CA TRP A 215 10.33 19.37 -31.30
C TRP A 215 11.32 19.60 -30.15
N LEU A 216 12.09 20.68 -30.16
CA LEU A 216 13.15 20.92 -29.17
C LEU A 216 12.66 21.65 -27.92
N LEU A 217 11.69 22.56 -28.04
CA LEU A 217 11.19 23.33 -26.90
C LEU A 217 10.57 22.50 -25.75
N PRO A 218 9.83 21.40 -26.01
CA PRO A 218 9.34 20.52 -24.96
C PRO A 218 10.45 19.99 -24.05
N ILE A 219 11.66 19.82 -24.55
CA ILE A 219 12.81 19.34 -23.76
C ILE A 219 13.11 20.31 -22.61
N ALA A 220 12.99 21.62 -22.81
CA ALA A 220 13.19 22.60 -21.75
C ALA A 220 12.22 22.40 -20.58
N VAL A 221 10.97 22.04 -20.89
CA VAL A 221 9.94 21.77 -19.88
C VAL A 221 10.21 20.44 -19.18
N VAL A 222 10.52 19.39 -19.94
CA VAL A 222 10.79 18.05 -19.39
C VAL A 222 12.02 18.06 -18.47
N LEU A 223 13.03 18.87 -18.75
CA LEU A 223 14.21 19.05 -17.89
C LEU A 223 13.89 19.65 -16.50
N ALA A 224 12.70 20.20 -16.29
CA ALA A 224 12.26 20.63 -14.97
C ALA A 224 11.85 19.45 -14.05
N VAL A 225 11.41 18.33 -14.63
CA VAL A 225 10.92 17.16 -13.89
C VAL A 225 11.99 16.55 -12.96
N PRO A 226 13.27 16.36 -13.38
CA PRO A 226 14.34 15.88 -12.51
C PRO A 226 14.52 16.66 -11.21
N PHE A 227 14.32 17.98 -11.21
CA PHE A 227 14.43 18.77 -9.99
C PHE A 227 13.32 18.46 -8.99
N ALA A 228 12.12 18.22 -9.49
CA ALA A 228 10.99 17.79 -8.67
C ALA A 228 11.24 16.41 -8.06
N ILE A 229 11.74 15.46 -8.84
CA ILE A 229 12.10 14.11 -8.38
C ILE A 229 13.19 14.20 -7.32
N PHE A 230 14.24 14.99 -7.56
CA PHE A 230 15.31 15.19 -6.60
C PHE A 230 14.80 15.70 -5.25
N GLY A 231 13.99 16.77 -5.25
CA GLY A 231 13.41 17.31 -4.02
C GLY A 231 12.49 16.32 -3.30
N SER A 232 11.74 15.54 -4.05
CA SER A 232 10.88 14.49 -3.49
C SER A 232 11.70 13.40 -2.79
N ILE A 233 12.79 12.93 -3.41
CA ILE A 233 13.69 11.91 -2.83
C ILE A 233 14.37 12.45 -1.57
N VAL A 234 14.88 13.69 -1.62
CA VAL A 234 15.53 14.32 -0.46
C VAL A 234 14.55 14.45 0.71
N ALA A 235 13.32 14.92 0.48
CA ALA A 235 12.32 15.09 1.52
C ALA A 235 11.89 13.76 2.16
N THR A 236 11.70 12.72 1.35
CA THR A 236 11.34 11.37 1.85
C THR A 236 12.48 10.75 2.63
N ASN A 237 13.72 10.89 2.15
CA ASN A 237 14.90 10.38 2.85
C ASN A 237 15.14 11.09 4.20
N LEU A 238 15.04 12.43 4.24
CA LEU A 238 15.16 13.21 5.49
C LEU A 238 14.12 12.81 6.53
N ARG A 239 12.97 12.32 6.10
CA ARG A 239 11.89 11.86 6.98
C ARG A 239 11.96 10.36 7.29
N GLY A 240 12.91 9.62 6.74
CA GLY A 240 13.06 8.17 6.92
C GLY A 240 11.89 7.37 6.33
N LEU A 241 11.30 7.85 5.21
CA LEU A 241 10.22 7.15 4.52
C LEU A 241 10.77 6.32 3.35
N ASP A 242 10.17 5.14 3.15
CA ASP A 242 10.59 4.22 2.10
C ASP A 242 10.04 4.60 0.72
N ASN A 243 10.77 4.17 -0.33
CA ASN A 243 10.28 4.24 -1.70
C ASN A 243 9.24 3.14 -1.95
N ASN A 244 8.01 3.42 -1.56
CA ASN A 244 6.86 2.54 -1.76
C ASN A 244 6.01 2.97 -2.98
N ILE A 245 4.99 2.17 -3.31
CA ILE A 245 4.06 2.44 -4.42
C ILE A 245 3.43 3.84 -4.30
N TYR A 246 3.05 4.23 -3.10
CA TYR A 246 2.38 5.52 -2.85
C TYR A 246 3.30 6.69 -3.16
N PHE A 247 4.58 6.59 -2.82
CA PHE A 247 5.60 7.55 -3.22
C PHE A 247 5.75 7.63 -4.74
N GLN A 248 5.79 6.48 -5.44
CA GLN A 248 5.90 6.44 -6.90
C GLN A 248 4.70 7.08 -7.61
N VAL A 249 3.48 6.85 -7.11
CA VAL A 249 2.28 7.56 -7.59
C VAL A 249 2.40 9.06 -7.35
N GLY A 250 2.89 9.47 -6.17
CA GLY A 250 3.19 10.87 -5.86
C GLY A 250 4.17 11.51 -6.84
N LEU A 251 5.22 10.78 -7.24
CA LEU A 251 6.19 11.24 -8.24
C LEU A 251 5.55 11.46 -9.62
N LEU A 252 4.64 10.59 -10.04
CA LEU A 252 3.94 10.75 -11.32
C LEU A 252 3.09 12.03 -11.35
N VAL A 253 2.32 12.27 -10.28
CA VAL A 253 1.53 13.50 -10.12
C VAL A 253 2.45 14.73 -10.08
N LEU A 254 3.56 14.62 -9.35
CA LEU A 254 4.53 15.70 -9.20
C LEU A 254 5.19 16.10 -10.54
N ALA A 255 5.45 15.13 -11.42
CA ALA A 255 5.99 15.40 -12.76
C ALA A 255 5.08 16.34 -13.57
N GLY A 256 3.75 16.09 -13.54
CA GLY A 256 2.78 16.97 -14.19
C GLY A 256 2.71 18.38 -13.57
N LEU A 257 2.80 18.45 -12.24
CA LEU A 257 2.77 19.73 -11.51
C LEU A 257 4.03 20.56 -11.74
N ALA A 258 5.21 19.91 -11.78
CA ALA A 258 6.47 20.57 -12.09
C ALA A 258 6.50 21.10 -13.54
N ALA A 259 6.01 20.30 -14.49
CA ALA A 259 5.89 20.69 -15.87
C ALA A 259 5.01 21.94 -16.05
N LYS A 260 3.92 22.07 -15.27
CA LYS A 260 3.05 23.26 -15.32
C LYS A 260 3.82 24.56 -15.10
N ASN A 261 4.70 24.61 -14.12
CA ASN A 261 5.50 25.79 -13.82
C ASN A 261 6.45 26.13 -14.97
N ALA A 262 7.06 25.11 -15.59
CA ALA A 262 7.95 25.25 -16.73
C ALA A 262 7.20 25.73 -17.97
N ILE A 263 6.00 25.17 -18.23
CA ILE A 263 5.14 25.59 -19.35
C ILE A 263 4.84 27.08 -19.27
N LEU A 264 4.45 27.59 -18.10
CA LEU A 264 4.10 28.99 -17.90
C LEU A 264 5.26 29.95 -18.23
N ILE A 265 6.50 29.58 -17.90
CA ILE A 265 7.69 30.39 -18.20
C ILE A 265 8.00 30.34 -19.69
N VAL A 266 8.07 29.13 -20.27
CA VAL A 266 8.44 28.93 -21.69
C VAL A 266 7.43 29.58 -22.62
N GLU A 267 6.12 29.44 -22.34
CA GLU A 267 5.07 30.05 -23.18
C GLU A 267 5.13 31.57 -23.15
N PHE A 268 5.33 32.15 -21.97
CA PHE A 268 5.45 33.60 -21.85
C PHE A 268 6.75 34.13 -22.49
N ALA A 269 7.85 33.37 -22.41
CA ALA A 269 9.08 33.68 -23.13
C ALA A 269 8.88 33.68 -24.66
N LEU A 270 8.13 32.69 -25.18
CA LEU A 270 7.76 32.67 -26.61
C LEU A 270 6.88 33.85 -27.01
N GLN A 271 5.91 34.21 -26.15
CA GLN A 271 5.08 35.41 -26.40
C GLN A 271 5.93 36.69 -26.48
N LYS A 272 6.86 36.86 -25.53
CA LYS A 272 7.78 38.01 -25.53
C LYS A 272 8.70 38.04 -26.75
N ARG A 273 9.13 36.85 -27.24
CA ARG A 273 9.86 36.75 -28.50
C ARG A 273 9.04 37.26 -29.69
N ARG A 274 7.77 36.88 -29.75
CA ARG A 274 6.84 37.38 -30.80
C ARG A 274 6.61 38.87 -30.71
N GLU A 275 6.71 39.48 -29.52
CA GLU A 275 6.64 40.92 -29.28
C GLU A 275 7.93 41.68 -29.68
N GLY A 276 9.01 40.94 -30.07
CA GLY A 276 10.24 41.54 -30.57
C GLY A 276 11.40 41.59 -29.58
N TYR A 277 11.28 40.94 -28.42
CA TYR A 277 12.36 40.87 -27.43
C TYR A 277 13.47 39.92 -27.90
N ASN A 278 14.73 40.20 -27.52
CA ASN A 278 15.83 39.29 -27.71
C ASN A 278 15.65 37.97 -26.95
N LEU A 279 16.35 36.91 -27.33
CA LEU A 279 16.22 35.58 -26.73
C LEU A 279 16.48 35.60 -25.21
N ILE A 280 17.50 36.30 -24.75
CA ILE A 280 17.86 36.39 -23.35
C ILE A 280 16.85 37.25 -22.60
N ASP A 281 16.52 38.42 -23.14
CA ASP A 281 15.59 39.36 -22.52
C ASP A 281 14.18 38.76 -22.42
N SER A 282 13.73 38.02 -23.41
CA SER A 282 12.43 37.32 -23.39
C SER A 282 12.37 36.27 -22.27
N ALA A 283 13.47 35.54 -22.02
CA ALA A 283 13.56 34.53 -20.96
C ALA A 283 13.57 35.18 -19.55
N LEU A 284 14.31 36.28 -19.39
CA LEU A 284 14.40 37.01 -18.12
C LEU A 284 13.07 37.70 -17.78
N GLU A 285 12.47 38.40 -18.74
CA GLU A 285 11.17 39.04 -18.56
C GLU A 285 10.08 38.02 -18.23
N ALA A 286 10.09 36.85 -18.91
CA ALA A 286 9.17 35.76 -18.60
C ALA A 286 9.33 35.26 -17.17
N ALA A 287 10.55 35.07 -16.71
CA ALA A 287 10.82 34.62 -15.35
C ALA A 287 10.37 35.67 -14.31
N GLU A 288 10.63 36.94 -14.55
CA GLU A 288 10.26 38.03 -13.63
C GLU A 288 8.73 38.18 -13.51
N VAL A 289 8.02 38.25 -14.62
CA VAL A 289 6.55 38.44 -14.65
C VAL A 289 5.82 37.21 -14.09
N ARG A 290 6.35 35.98 -14.36
CA ARG A 290 5.74 34.74 -13.90
C ARG A 290 6.18 34.31 -12.51
N LEU A 291 7.17 34.94 -11.88
CA LEU A 291 7.66 34.62 -10.54
C LEU A 291 6.53 34.59 -9.51
N ARG A 292 5.77 35.69 -9.40
CA ARG A 292 4.69 35.82 -8.42
C ARG A 292 3.57 34.78 -8.62
N PRO A 293 2.98 34.60 -9.81
CA PRO A 293 1.96 33.58 -10.07
C PRO A 293 2.44 32.15 -9.74
N ILE A 294 3.70 31.81 -10.10
CA ILE A 294 4.26 30.49 -9.85
C ILE A 294 4.43 30.23 -8.34
N ILE A 295 4.97 31.20 -7.60
CA ILE A 295 5.12 31.08 -6.14
C ILE A 295 3.75 30.95 -5.48
N MET A 296 2.77 31.76 -5.87
CA MET A 296 1.42 31.72 -5.29
C MET A 296 0.76 30.35 -5.51
N THR A 297 0.80 29.83 -6.73
CA THR A 297 0.18 28.54 -7.05
C THR A 297 0.92 27.37 -6.38
N SER A 298 2.24 27.40 -6.33
CA SER A 298 3.04 26.38 -5.69
C SER A 298 2.86 26.36 -4.17
N LEU A 299 2.81 27.53 -3.52
CA LEU A 299 2.51 27.62 -2.09
C LEU A 299 1.10 27.15 -1.77
N ALA A 300 0.09 27.58 -2.54
CA ALA A 300 -1.28 27.14 -2.34
C ALA A 300 -1.42 25.64 -2.46
N PHE A 301 -0.76 25.02 -3.46
CA PHE A 301 -0.76 23.58 -3.62
C PHE A 301 0.01 22.86 -2.49
N THR A 302 1.19 23.35 -2.14
CA THR A 302 2.02 22.78 -1.06
C THR A 302 1.26 22.79 0.28
N LEU A 303 0.62 23.93 0.62
CA LEU A 303 -0.20 24.04 1.83
C LEU A 303 -1.44 23.13 1.76
N GLY A 304 -2.05 22.98 0.58
CA GLY A 304 -3.18 22.07 0.36
C GLY A 304 -2.82 20.59 0.54
N VAL A 305 -1.59 20.20 0.22
CA VAL A 305 -1.10 18.81 0.39
C VAL A 305 -0.48 18.56 1.75
N MET A 306 -0.10 19.62 2.50
CA MET A 306 0.50 19.51 3.84
C MET A 306 -0.29 18.61 4.80
N PRO A 307 -1.65 18.67 4.87
CA PRO A 307 -2.42 17.77 5.73
C PRO A 307 -2.18 16.29 5.45
N LEU A 308 -1.89 15.90 4.19
CA LEU A 308 -1.52 14.51 3.86
C LEU A 308 -0.17 14.13 4.49
N ALA A 309 0.80 15.05 4.45
CA ALA A 309 2.12 14.79 5.02
C ALA A 309 2.12 14.65 6.55
N ILE A 310 1.16 15.25 7.27
CA ILE A 310 1.06 15.22 8.74
C ILE A 310 -0.13 14.41 9.26
N SER A 311 -0.83 13.67 8.40
CA SER A 311 -2.03 12.90 8.75
C SER A 311 -1.74 11.87 9.84
N SER A 312 -2.76 11.53 10.65
CA SER A 312 -2.70 10.50 11.68
C SER A 312 -3.85 9.49 11.52
N GLY A 313 -3.75 8.33 12.17
CA GLY A 313 -4.76 7.28 12.14
C GLY A 313 -4.58 6.26 11.01
N ALA A 314 -5.64 5.57 10.67
CA ALA A 314 -5.63 4.50 9.66
C ALA A 314 -5.20 5.03 8.28
N GLY A 315 -4.23 4.36 7.64
CA GLY A 315 -3.70 4.75 6.34
C GLY A 315 -2.75 5.97 6.36
N ALA A 316 -2.30 6.43 7.54
CA ALA A 316 -1.39 7.56 7.66
C ALA A 316 -0.06 7.33 6.92
N ALA A 317 0.50 6.12 6.96
CA ALA A 317 1.76 5.80 6.29
C ALA A 317 1.72 6.06 4.78
N SER A 318 0.64 5.64 4.10
CA SER A 318 0.44 5.89 2.66
C SER A 318 0.32 7.39 2.34
N LYS A 319 -0.42 8.12 3.17
CA LYS A 319 -0.61 9.56 3.02
C LYS A 319 0.69 10.33 3.27
N HIS A 320 1.49 9.89 4.26
CA HIS A 320 2.82 10.46 4.54
C HIS A 320 3.76 10.32 3.35
N SER A 321 3.80 9.14 2.71
CA SER A 321 4.67 8.88 1.55
C SER A 321 4.30 9.80 0.38
N ILE A 322 3.01 9.90 0.02
CA ILE A 322 2.54 10.79 -1.04
C ILE A 322 2.80 12.25 -0.64
N GLY A 323 2.30 12.67 0.53
CA GLY A 323 2.31 14.07 0.95
C GLY A 323 3.73 14.62 1.10
N THR A 324 4.63 13.87 1.73
CA THR A 324 6.03 14.29 1.92
C THR A 324 6.77 14.41 0.59
N GLY A 325 6.61 13.40 -0.28
CA GLY A 325 7.23 13.41 -1.61
C GLY A 325 6.76 14.58 -2.46
N VAL A 326 5.45 14.83 -2.49
CA VAL A 326 4.87 15.92 -3.28
C VAL A 326 5.23 17.29 -2.71
N VAL A 327 5.18 17.50 -1.39
CA VAL A 327 5.57 18.77 -0.74
C VAL A 327 7.04 19.07 -1.02
N GLY A 328 7.95 18.11 -0.77
CA GLY A 328 9.37 18.30 -0.98
C GLY A 328 9.72 18.55 -2.45
N GLY A 329 9.12 17.78 -3.34
CA GLY A 329 9.31 17.93 -4.78
C GLY A 329 8.77 19.25 -5.33
N MET A 330 7.59 19.70 -4.88
CA MET A 330 7.02 21.00 -5.30
C MET A 330 7.86 22.18 -4.83
N LEU A 331 8.33 22.18 -3.57
CA LEU A 331 9.20 23.25 -3.08
C LEU A 331 10.48 23.32 -3.91
N THR A 332 11.17 22.21 -4.08
CA THR A 332 12.43 22.15 -4.84
C THR A 332 12.21 22.50 -6.31
N ALA A 333 11.17 21.94 -6.94
CA ALA A 333 10.81 22.26 -8.31
C ALA A 333 10.56 23.75 -8.49
N THR A 334 9.82 24.38 -7.56
CA THR A 334 9.51 25.80 -7.67
C THR A 334 10.74 26.67 -7.59
N PHE A 335 11.63 26.43 -6.61
CA PHE A 335 12.85 27.22 -6.45
C PHE A 335 13.84 27.00 -7.59
N LEU A 336 14.10 25.73 -7.96
CA LEU A 336 15.06 25.41 -9.02
C LEU A 336 14.51 25.70 -10.41
N ALA A 337 13.21 25.48 -10.65
CA ALA A 337 12.60 25.74 -11.94
C ALA A 337 12.72 27.24 -12.34
N ILE A 338 12.48 28.13 -11.40
CA ILE A 338 12.56 29.58 -11.66
C ILE A 338 13.97 29.96 -12.14
N LEU A 339 15.03 29.31 -11.62
CA LEU A 339 16.42 29.60 -11.99
C LEU A 339 16.83 28.89 -13.28
N PHE A 340 16.45 27.64 -13.45
CA PHE A 340 16.99 26.78 -14.51
C PHE A 340 16.13 26.77 -15.77
N ILE A 341 14.82 26.98 -15.70
CA ILE A 341 13.95 26.95 -16.89
C ILE A 341 14.30 28.06 -17.90
N PRO A 342 14.52 29.33 -17.50
CA PRO A 342 14.95 30.36 -18.43
C PRO A 342 16.28 29.98 -19.11
N LEU A 343 17.22 29.39 -18.34
CA LEU A 343 18.49 28.92 -18.88
C LEU A 343 18.30 27.80 -19.91
N PHE A 344 17.45 26.80 -19.59
CA PHE A 344 17.16 25.71 -20.52
C PHE A 344 16.46 26.19 -21.77
N TYR A 345 15.54 27.13 -21.63
CA TYR A 345 14.88 27.76 -22.77
C TYR A 345 15.89 28.42 -23.70
N VAL A 346 16.80 29.26 -23.18
CA VAL A 346 17.83 29.92 -23.97
C VAL A 346 18.78 28.91 -24.61
N LEU A 347 19.23 27.89 -23.86
CA LEU A 347 20.17 26.88 -24.37
C LEU A 347 19.54 26.05 -25.48
N ILE A 348 18.30 25.65 -25.34
CA ILE A 348 17.61 24.81 -26.33
C ILE A 348 17.20 25.64 -27.55
N SER A 349 16.80 26.89 -27.38
CA SER A 349 16.53 27.79 -28.51
C SER A 349 17.79 28.08 -29.33
N ARG A 350 18.95 28.25 -28.68
CA ARG A 350 20.26 28.35 -29.40
C ARG A 350 20.60 27.05 -30.14
N LEU A 351 20.36 25.91 -29.55
CA LEU A 351 20.58 24.60 -30.19
C LEU A 351 19.67 24.39 -31.40
N SER A 352 18.46 24.94 -31.36
CA SER A 352 17.47 24.93 -32.45
C SER A 352 17.85 25.86 -33.61
N ARG A 353 19.02 26.52 -33.57
CA ARG A 353 19.45 27.52 -34.56
C ARG A 353 18.45 28.68 -34.74
N GLU A 354 17.62 28.95 -33.75
CA GLU A 354 16.85 30.19 -33.77
C GLU A 354 17.81 31.37 -33.74
N LYS A 355 17.74 32.22 -34.77
CA LYS A 355 18.56 33.43 -34.85
C LYS A 355 18.31 34.26 -33.58
N GLU A 356 19.34 34.84 -32.99
CA GLU A 356 19.20 35.74 -31.82
C GLU A 356 18.39 37.00 -32.15
N GLY A 357 18.08 37.19 -33.45
CA GLY A 357 17.33 38.34 -34.00
C GLY A 357 15.83 38.31 -33.68
N ASN A 358 15.19 39.37 -34.15
CA ASN A 358 13.80 39.66 -33.86
C ASN A 358 12.88 38.80 -34.74
N ILE A 359 12.22 37.78 -34.17
CA ILE A 359 11.25 36.92 -34.89
C ILE A 359 10.13 37.73 -35.53
N ALA A 360 9.78 38.88 -34.96
CA ALA A 360 8.80 39.76 -35.55
C ALA A 360 9.21 40.37 -36.89
N GLU A 361 10.49 40.57 -37.13
CA GLU A 361 11.01 40.99 -38.44
C GLU A 361 11.03 39.86 -39.47
N ASP A 362 11.35 38.64 -39.00
CA ASP A 362 11.34 37.44 -39.86
C ASP A 362 9.87 37.10 -40.27
N LEU A 363 8.93 37.15 -39.36
CA LEU A 363 7.48 36.97 -39.65
C LEU A 363 6.90 38.06 -40.59
N LYS A 364 7.29 39.31 -40.43
CA LYS A 364 6.93 40.36 -41.37
C LYS A 364 7.48 40.15 -42.75
N ARG A 365 8.75 39.66 -42.88
CA ARG A 365 9.32 39.31 -44.16
C ARG A 365 8.59 38.14 -44.82
N GLU A 366 8.25 37.10 -44.07
CA GLU A 366 7.46 35.98 -44.59
C GLU A 366 6.04 36.39 -45.00
N GLU A 367 5.41 37.30 -44.28
CA GLU A 367 4.08 37.89 -44.68
C GLU A 367 4.21 38.78 -45.91
N GLU A 368 5.29 39.55 -46.05
CA GLU A 368 5.56 40.38 -47.21
C GLU A 368 5.91 39.54 -48.45
N GLU A 369 6.68 38.46 -48.29
CA GLU A 369 6.99 37.51 -49.39
C GLU A 369 5.74 36.76 -49.86
N ASN A 370 4.88 36.27 -48.91
CA ASN A 370 3.62 35.61 -49.24
C ASN A 370 2.58 36.54 -49.91
N ASN A 371 2.63 37.83 -49.59
CA ASN A 371 1.76 38.83 -50.24
C ASN A 371 2.27 39.29 -51.59
N SER A 372 3.59 39.12 -51.87
CA SER A 372 4.17 39.45 -53.17
C SER A 372 4.03 38.32 -54.20
N GLU A 373 3.73 37.10 -53.76
CA GLU A 373 3.45 35.90 -54.60
C GLU A 373 1.99 35.73 -54.98
N LYS A 374 1.09 36.57 -54.43
CA LYS A 374 -0.34 36.62 -54.79
C LYS A 374 -0.62 37.83 -55.67
#